data_24c19389e69c353b5aa717f3bb0c876b
#
_entry.id   24c19389e69c353b5aa717f3bb0c876b
#
_cell.length_a   1.000
_cell.length_b   1.000
_cell.length_c   1.000
_cell.angle_alpha   90.00
_cell.angle_beta   90.00
_cell.angle_gamma   90.00
#
_symmetry.space_group_name_H-M   'P 1'
#
loop_
_entity.id
_entity.type
_entity.pdbx_description
1 polymer ?
#
loop_
_entity_poly.entity_id
_entity_poly.type
_entity_poly.pdbx_seq_one_letter_code
_entity_poly.pdbx_strand_id
1 'polypeptide(L)'
;MDRSGLLQARVPVDLTMQLPRQSNPTDLEDSVARSTCVYVTYIRTTPEKLWSALTDPEFTAQYWFGMRSESQWEAGSPWKLVTGEGEVLDSGEIVEFDPPRRLVIRWENQRNPELKAEGVSLCTMELEPHGMAVKLTVTHTIERDGSKLIVAVSGGWPKVVSNLKSLLETGSVVLQDYERKH
;
A
#
# COMPACT_ATOMS: atom_id res chain seq x y z
N MET A 1 78.74 10.33 -18.13
CA MET A 1 78.42 9.59 -19.35
C MET A 1 77.40 8.54 -18.89
N ASP A 2 76.20 8.73 -19.12
CA ASP A 2 75.31 8.06 -20.04
C ASP A 2 73.90 8.61 -19.97
N ARG A 3 73.26 8.77 -21.07
CA ARG A 3 71.97 9.38 -21.25
C ARG A 3 70.93 8.26 -21.28
N SER A 4 70.05 8.23 -20.30
CA SER A 4 68.86 7.35 -20.31
C SER A 4 67.68 8.07 -20.92
N GLY A 5 67.25 7.59 -22.08
CA GLY A 5 66.12 8.08 -22.82
C GLY A 5 64.78 7.69 -22.16
N LEU A 6 63.92 8.67 -21.92
CA LEU A 6 62.55 8.48 -21.54
C LEU A 6 61.72 8.12 -22.79
N LEU A 7 61.26 6.88 -22.87
CA LEU A 7 60.22 6.48 -23.82
C LEU A 7 58.86 6.93 -23.26
N GLN A 8 58.28 7.94 -23.89
CA GLN A 8 56.89 8.30 -23.69
C GLN A 8 56.00 7.35 -24.50
N ALA A 9 55.28 6.47 -23.79
CA ALA A 9 54.22 5.70 -24.40
C ALA A 9 52.99 6.61 -24.63
N ARG A 10 52.68 6.85 -25.89
CA ARG A 10 51.43 7.48 -26.29
C ARG A 10 50.31 6.45 -26.23
N VAL A 11 49.35 6.66 -25.35
CA VAL A 11 48.07 5.93 -25.33
C VAL A 11 47.16 6.57 -26.39
N PRO A 12 46.60 5.83 -27.34
CA PRO A 12 45.61 6.37 -28.26
C PRO A 12 44.28 6.53 -27.52
N VAL A 13 43.79 7.76 -27.43
CA VAL A 13 42.46 8.05 -26.96
C VAL A 13 41.49 7.83 -28.12
N ASP A 14 40.84 6.67 -28.14
CA ASP A 14 39.74 6.41 -29.06
C ASP A 14 38.49 7.13 -28.56
N LEU A 15 38.23 8.30 -29.12
CA LEU A 15 37.09 9.14 -28.83
C LEU A 15 35.91 8.78 -29.74
N THR A 16 35.46 7.53 -29.68
CA THR A 16 34.20 7.15 -30.32
C THR A 16 33.04 7.62 -29.42
N MET A 17 32.61 8.84 -29.69
CA MET A 17 31.38 9.40 -29.11
C MET A 17 30.21 8.57 -29.60
N GLN A 18 29.77 7.58 -28.79
CA GLN A 18 28.51 6.89 -29.00
C GLN A 18 27.39 7.84 -28.63
N LEU A 19 26.72 8.39 -29.64
CA LEU A 19 25.48 9.14 -29.47
C LEU A 19 24.46 8.26 -28.73
N PRO A 20 23.73 8.79 -27.76
CA PRO A 20 22.67 8.04 -27.12
C PRO A 20 21.66 7.61 -28.22
N ARG A 21 21.32 6.32 -28.21
CA ARG A 21 20.27 5.81 -29.09
C ARG A 21 19.02 6.61 -28.82
N GLN A 22 18.49 7.24 -29.86
CA GLN A 22 17.15 7.80 -29.81
C GLN A 22 16.21 6.65 -29.53
N SER A 23 15.51 6.70 -28.38
CA SER A 23 14.41 5.82 -28.07
C SER A 23 13.35 5.97 -29.16
N ASN A 24 13.00 4.87 -29.80
CA ASN A 24 11.94 4.83 -30.77
C ASN A 24 10.63 5.27 -30.11
N PRO A 25 9.78 6.06 -30.81
CA PRO A 25 8.45 6.46 -30.29
C PRO A 25 7.50 5.30 -30.07
N THR A 26 7.87 4.06 -30.43
CA THR A 26 7.08 2.84 -30.29
C THR A 26 7.24 2.14 -28.95
N ASP A 27 8.17 2.58 -28.08
CA ASP A 27 8.38 2.04 -26.72
C ASP A 27 7.50 2.76 -25.67
N LEU A 28 6.51 3.55 -26.10
CA LEU A 28 5.38 3.97 -25.26
C LEU A 28 4.35 2.83 -25.24
N GLU A 29 4.79 1.64 -24.84
CA GLU A 29 3.87 0.59 -24.45
C GLU A 29 3.01 1.11 -23.30
N ASP A 30 1.74 1.33 -23.65
CA ASP A 30 0.52 1.33 -22.84
C ASP A 30 0.77 1.32 -21.30
N SER A 31 1.36 2.39 -20.76
CA SER A 31 1.36 2.56 -19.33
C SER A 31 -0.08 2.91 -18.95
N VAL A 32 -0.86 1.89 -18.61
CA VAL A 32 -2.19 2.08 -18.04
C VAL A 32 -2.07 3.12 -16.94
N ALA A 33 -2.75 4.25 -17.12
CA ALA A 33 -2.72 5.33 -16.17
C ALA A 33 -3.19 4.79 -14.81
N ARG A 34 -2.38 5.02 -13.76
CA ARG A 34 -2.61 4.43 -12.44
C ARG A 34 -2.63 5.51 -11.37
N SER A 35 -3.66 5.49 -10.52
CA SER A 35 -3.66 6.27 -9.29
C SER A 35 -3.21 5.39 -8.12
N THR A 36 -2.37 5.94 -7.24
CA THR A 36 -1.79 5.20 -6.11
C THR A 36 -1.74 6.09 -4.87
N CYS A 37 -2.09 5.50 -3.72
CA CYS A 37 -1.85 6.06 -2.40
C CYS A 37 -0.94 5.11 -1.63
N VAL A 38 0.11 5.63 -0.98
CA VAL A 38 0.99 4.86 -0.11
C VAL A 38 1.00 5.52 1.27
N TYR A 39 0.74 4.73 2.31
CA TYR A 39 0.85 5.16 3.70
C TYR A 39 1.82 4.24 4.44
N VAL A 40 2.80 4.82 5.11
CA VAL A 40 3.82 4.09 5.87
C VAL A 40 3.85 4.57 7.31
N THR A 41 3.88 3.62 8.24
CA THR A 41 4.06 3.92 9.67
C THR A 41 4.85 2.82 10.37
N TYR A 42 5.39 3.15 11.54
CA TYR A 42 6.06 2.20 12.44
C TYR A 42 5.21 2.07 13.70
N ILE A 43 4.90 0.82 14.08
CA ILE A 43 4.05 0.50 15.25
C ILE A 43 4.87 -0.35 16.20
N ARG A 44 4.96 0.04 17.46
CA ARG A 44 5.62 -0.75 18.51
C ARG A 44 4.75 -1.95 18.88
N THR A 45 4.99 -3.05 18.20
CA THR A 45 4.24 -4.31 18.32
C THR A 45 5.04 -5.44 17.69
N THR A 46 4.51 -6.68 17.72
CA THR A 46 5.05 -7.81 16.94
C THR A 46 4.27 -8.00 15.64
N PRO A 47 4.87 -8.64 14.62
CA PRO A 47 4.16 -8.94 13.37
C PRO A 47 2.87 -9.73 13.60
N GLU A 48 2.88 -10.70 14.52
CA GLU A 48 1.72 -11.56 14.82
C GLU A 48 0.57 -10.75 15.43
N LYS A 49 0.86 -9.81 16.35
CA LYS A 49 -0.16 -8.95 16.95
C LYS A 49 -0.75 -7.98 15.93
N LEU A 50 0.11 -7.40 15.07
CA LEU A 50 -0.37 -6.53 14.02
C LEU A 50 -1.21 -7.31 13.01
N TRP A 51 -0.79 -8.53 12.65
CA TRP A 51 -1.54 -9.40 11.75
C TRP A 51 -2.92 -9.74 12.32
N SER A 52 -2.99 -10.14 13.59
CA SER A 52 -4.27 -10.38 14.28
C SER A 52 -5.14 -9.13 14.27
N ALA A 53 -4.56 -7.96 14.48
CA ALA A 53 -5.32 -6.71 14.46
C ALA A 53 -5.91 -6.40 13.07
N LEU A 54 -5.27 -6.83 11.98
CA LEU A 54 -5.75 -6.63 10.62
C LEU A 54 -6.82 -7.66 10.20
N THR A 55 -6.82 -8.86 10.80
CA THR A 55 -7.63 -10.01 10.35
C THR A 55 -8.71 -10.45 11.33
N ASP A 56 -8.66 -10.01 12.58
CA ASP A 56 -9.71 -10.29 13.57
C ASP A 56 -10.80 -9.21 13.49
N PRO A 57 -12.07 -9.57 13.21
CA PRO A 57 -13.16 -8.61 13.09
C PRO A 57 -13.46 -7.84 14.37
N GLU A 58 -13.29 -8.44 15.55
CA GLU A 58 -13.49 -7.74 16.83
C GLU A 58 -12.34 -6.78 17.13
N PHE A 59 -11.15 -7.07 16.63
CA PHE A 59 -10.02 -6.15 16.72
C PHE A 59 -10.17 -4.99 15.74
N THR A 60 -10.58 -5.26 14.49
CA THR A 60 -10.81 -4.20 13.50
C THR A 60 -11.89 -3.23 13.94
N ALA A 61 -12.95 -3.70 14.59
CA ALA A 61 -14.02 -2.83 15.12
C ALA A 61 -13.51 -1.78 16.12
N GLN A 62 -12.45 -2.09 16.89
CA GLN A 62 -11.93 -1.17 17.90
C GLN A 62 -11.24 0.06 17.31
N TYR A 63 -10.50 -0.11 16.19
CA TYR A 63 -9.74 0.99 15.60
C TYR A 63 -10.34 1.54 14.29
N TRP A 64 -11.22 0.78 13.67
CA TRP A 64 -11.85 1.16 12.39
C TRP A 64 -13.25 1.71 12.56
N PHE A 65 -13.45 2.53 13.62
CA PHE A 65 -14.72 3.24 13.89
C PHE A 65 -15.95 2.31 13.94
N GLY A 66 -15.80 1.15 14.59
CA GLY A 66 -16.88 0.16 14.71
C GLY A 66 -17.08 -0.75 13.51
N MET A 67 -16.28 -0.59 12.45
CA MET A 67 -16.36 -1.43 11.26
C MET A 67 -15.56 -2.72 11.44
N ARG A 68 -16.09 -3.83 10.91
CA ARG A 68 -15.47 -5.15 10.98
C ARG A 68 -14.97 -5.59 9.61
N SER A 69 -13.76 -6.11 9.56
CA SER A 69 -13.19 -6.75 8.38
C SER A 69 -13.47 -8.26 8.46
N GLU A 70 -14.22 -8.78 7.51
CA GLU A 70 -14.71 -10.18 7.52
C GLU A 70 -14.23 -10.94 6.29
N SER A 71 -13.63 -12.11 6.53
CA SER A 71 -13.22 -13.07 5.49
C SER A 71 -12.96 -14.44 6.12
N GLN A 72 -12.78 -15.46 5.29
CA GLN A 72 -12.20 -16.75 5.70
C GLN A 72 -10.66 -16.70 5.76
N TRP A 73 -10.07 -15.58 5.34
CA TRP A 73 -8.63 -15.31 5.38
C TRP A 73 -7.78 -16.35 4.67
N GLU A 74 -8.17 -16.67 3.46
CA GLU A 74 -7.41 -17.47 2.51
C GLU A 74 -7.53 -16.88 1.10
N ALA A 75 -6.55 -17.14 0.24
CA ALA A 75 -6.58 -16.65 -1.15
C ALA A 75 -7.82 -17.17 -1.88
N GLY A 76 -8.51 -16.27 -2.59
CA GLY A 76 -9.78 -16.56 -3.28
C GLY A 76 -11.03 -16.43 -2.40
N SER A 77 -10.89 -16.21 -1.09
CA SER A 77 -12.07 -16.02 -0.23
C SER A 77 -12.69 -14.63 -0.37
N PRO A 78 -14.03 -14.50 -0.27
CA PRO A 78 -14.69 -13.20 -0.21
C PRO A 78 -14.22 -12.39 1.00
N TRP A 79 -14.10 -11.10 0.80
CA TRP A 79 -13.78 -10.12 1.84
C TRP A 79 -14.86 -9.04 1.91
N LYS A 80 -15.17 -8.56 3.11
CA LYS A 80 -16.11 -7.47 3.35
C LYS A 80 -15.65 -6.56 4.48
N LEU A 81 -15.95 -5.28 4.36
CA LEU A 81 -15.93 -4.32 5.45
C LEU A 81 -17.37 -3.96 5.78
N VAL A 82 -17.80 -4.28 7.01
CA VAL A 82 -19.18 -4.12 7.45
C VAL A 82 -19.28 -3.18 8.65
N THR A 83 -20.42 -2.47 8.76
CA THR A 83 -20.73 -1.68 9.97
C THR A 83 -21.13 -2.60 11.13
N GLY A 84 -21.21 -2.04 12.34
CA GLY A 84 -21.77 -2.76 13.50
C GLY A 84 -23.23 -3.22 13.32
N GLU A 85 -23.95 -2.61 12.38
CA GLU A 85 -25.33 -2.95 12.02
C GLU A 85 -25.41 -3.97 10.87
N GLY A 86 -24.27 -4.37 10.30
CA GLY A 86 -24.19 -5.35 9.22
C GLY A 86 -24.32 -4.76 7.81
N GLU A 87 -24.30 -3.43 7.64
CA GLU A 87 -24.25 -2.81 6.33
C GLU A 87 -22.87 -3.05 5.68
N VAL A 88 -22.84 -3.52 4.43
CA VAL A 88 -21.60 -3.70 3.66
C VAL A 88 -21.17 -2.36 3.07
N LEU A 89 -20.02 -1.85 3.50
CA LEU A 89 -19.45 -0.60 3.00
C LEU A 89 -18.53 -0.84 1.81
N ASP A 90 -17.72 -1.88 1.90
CA ASP A 90 -16.80 -2.30 0.86
C ASP A 90 -16.81 -3.84 0.78
N SER A 91 -16.50 -4.36 -0.40
CA SER A 91 -16.40 -5.81 -0.62
C SER A 91 -15.29 -6.13 -1.60
N GLY A 92 -14.95 -7.41 -1.70
CA GLY A 92 -13.93 -7.88 -2.62
C GLY A 92 -13.49 -9.30 -2.35
N GLU A 93 -12.23 -9.56 -2.60
CA GLU A 93 -11.61 -10.90 -2.53
C GLU A 93 -10.19 -10.80 -1.98
N ILE A 94 -9.79 -11.75 -1.17
CA ILE A 94 -8.41 -11.93 -0.76
C ILE A 94 -7.60 -12.47 -1.95
N VAL A 95 -6.66 -11.68 -2.45
CA VAL A 95 -5.78 -12.08 -3.57
C VAL A 95 -4.56 -12.84 -3.06
N GLU A 96 -3.99 -12.35 -1.96
CA GLU A 96 -2.81 -12.95 -1.32
C GLU A 96 -2.96 -12.91 0.19
N PHE A 97 -2.65 -14.04 0.83
CA PHE A 97 -2.67 -14.19 2.28
C PHE A 97 -1.40 -14.90 2.72
N ASP A 98 -0.41 -14.12 3.15
CA ASP A 98 0.92 -14.59 3.60
C ASP A 98 1.21 -14.08 5.03
N PRO A 99 0.65 -14.74 6.06
CA PRO A 99 0.83 -14.32 7.45
C PRO A 99 2.26 -14.55 7.97
N PRO A 100 2.82 -13.64 8.75
CA PRO A 100 2.28 -12.34 9.12
C PRO A 100 2.89 -11.20 8.28
N ARG A 101 3.16 -11.42 6.98
CA ARG A 101 3.99 -10.52 6.15
C ARG A 101 3.22 -9.69 5.15
N ARG A 102 2.24 -10.31 4.46
CA ARG A 102 1.60 -9.65 3.32
C ARG A 102 0.14 -10.08 3.15
N LEU A 103 -0.72 -9.08 2.96
CA LEU A 103 -2.14 -9.23 2.67
C LEU A 103 -2.47 -8.37 1.45
N VAL A 104 -3.11 -8.97 0.44
CA VAL A 104 -3.56 -8.26 -0.75
C VAL A 104 -5.05 -8.51 -0.95
N ILE A 105 -5.81 -7.42 -1.06
CA ILE A 105 -7.26 -7.43 -1.17
C ILE A 105 -7.68 -6.70 -2.45
N ARG A 106 -8.47 -7.34 -3.30
CA ARG A 106 -9.31 -6.64 -4.26
C ARG A 106 -10.38 -5.90 -3.50
N TRP A 107 -10.56 -4.63 -3.82
CA TRP A 107 -11.40 -3.74 -3.03
C TRP A 107 -12.34 -2.96 -3.91
N GLU A 108 -13.63 -3.06 -3.67
CA GLU A 108 -14.67 -2.31 -4.36
C GLU A 108 -15.56 -1.59 -3.34
N ASN A 109 -15.75 -0.28 -3.51
CA ASN A 109 -16.65 0.49 -2.67
C ASN A 109 -18.11 0.15 -2.99
N GLN A 110 -18.92 -0.19 -1.98
CA GLN A 110 -20.32 -0.57 -2.19
C GLN A 110 -21.30 0.56 -1.86
N ARG A 111 -20.86 1.55 -1.11
CA ARG A 111 -21.73 2.58 -0.54
C ARG A 111 -21.87 3.83 -1.41
N ASN A 112 -20.77 4.32 -1.97
CA ASN A 112 -20.77 5.52 -2.80
C ASN A 112 -20.82 5.14 -4.28
N PRO A 113 -21.93 5.48 -5.01
CA PRO A 113 -22.08 5.10 -6.43
C PRO A 113 -20.97 5.64 -7.34
N GLU A 114 -20.42 6.83 -7.04
CA GLU A 114 -19.33 7.39 -7.85
C GLU A 114 -18.04 6.60 -7.67
N LEU A 115 -17.72 6.20 -6.43
CA LEU A 115 -16.52 5.40 -6.13
C LEU A 115 -16.68 3.98 -6.66
N LYS A 116 -17.88 3.41 -6.53
CA LYS A 116 -18.20 2.07 -7.06
C LYS A 116 -18.06 2.04 -8.59
N ALA A 117 -18.46 3.08 -9.28
CA ALA A 117 -18.35 3.20 -10.75
C ALA A 117 -16.89 3.25 -11.24
N GLU A 118 -15.92 3.52 -10.36
CA GLU A 118 -14.50 3.44 -10.71
C GLU A 118 -14.00 2.01 -10.82
N GLY A 119 -14.72 1.05 -10.24
CA GLY A 119 -14.41 -0.38 -10.29
C GLY A 119 -13.50 -0.84 -9.15
N VAL A 120 -12.81 -1.94 -9.40
CA VAL A 120 -11.99 -2.64 -8.42
C VAL A 120 -10.61 -2.01 -8.29
N SER A 121 -10.21 -1.73 -7.06
CA SER A 121 -8.86 -1.33 -6.68
C SER A 121 -8.11 -2.47 -6.00
N LEU A 122 -6.83 -2.30 -5.76
CA LEU A 122 -5.98 -3.26 -5.06
C LEU A 122 -5.39 -2.60 -3.81
N CYS A 123 -5.68 -3.19 -2.66
CA CYS A 123 -5.09 -2.77 -1.38
C CYS A 123 -4.06 -3.81 -0.93
N THR A 124 -2.81 -3.39 -0.81
CA THR A 124 -1.71 -4.21 -0.32
C THR A 124 -1.27 -3.72 1.05
N MET A 125 -1.16 -4.62 2.02
CA MET A 125 -0.62 -4.37 3.35
C MET A 125 0.63 -5.23 3.54
N GLU A 126 1.76 -4.58 3.83
CA GLU A 126 3.05 -5.25 4.05
C GLU A 126 3.57 -4.94 5.45
N LEU A 127 3.99 -5.99 6.15
CA LEU A 127 4.50 -5.94 7.51
C LEU A 127 5.97 -6.37 7.53
N GLU A 128 6.84 -5.43 7.89
CA GLU A 128 8.28 -5.66 7.96
C GLU A 128 8.77 -5.46 9.40
N PRO A 129 9.36 -6.48 10.04
CA PRO A 129 9.97 -6.32 11.37
C PRO A 129 11.06 -5.24 11.34
N HIS A 130 11.06 -4.34 12.35
CA HIS A 130 12.03 -3.27 12.48
C HIS A 130 12.40 -3.02 13.94
N GLY A 131 13.36 -3.76 14.46
CA GLY A 131 13.74 -3.71 15.87
C GLY A 131 12.58 -4.10 16.80
N MET A 132 12.14 -3.18 17.65
CA MET A 132 10.97 -3.36 18.54
C MET A 132 9.65 -2.90 17.91
N ALA A 133 9.65 -2.61 16.64
CA ALA A 133 8.47 -2.17 15.90
C ALA A 133 8.27 -3.00 14.64
N VAL A 134 7.10 -2.83 14.03
CA VAL A 134 6.77 -3.32 12.70
C VAL A 134 6.52 -2.12 11.81
N LYS A 135 7.17 -2.08 10.66
CA LYS A 135 6.83 -1.14 9.60
C LYS A 135 5.62 -1.70 8.88
N LEU A 136 4.52 -0.95 8.90
CA LEU A 136 3.33 -1.21 8.11
C LEU A 136 3.33 -0.29 6.89
N THR A 137 3.27 -0.89 5.71
CA THR A 137 3.07 -0.17 4.45
C THR A 137 1.69 -0.56 3.89
N VAL A 138 0.84 0.43 3.68
CA VAL A 138 -0.44 0.26 2.99
C VAL A 138 -0.33 0.93 1.63
N THR A 139 -0.45 0.14 0.56
CA THR A 139 -0.48 0.63 -0.82
C THR A 139 -1.85 0.36 -1.41
N HIS A 140 -2.55 1.40 -1.86
CA HIS A 140 -3.85 1.28 -2.50
C HIS A 140 -3.76 1.83 -3.92
N THR A 141 -4.09 1.01 -4.91
CA THR A 141 -3.93 1.33 -6.33
C THR A 141 -5.19 1.02 -7.12
N ILE A 142 -5.40 1.78 -8.21
CA ILE A 142 -6.40 1.49 -9.21
C ILE A 142 -5.84 1.83 -10.60
N GLU A 143 -6.14 1.02 -11.60
CA GLU A 143 -5.73 1.26 -12.99
C GLU A 143 -6.62 2.32 -13.63
N ARG A 144 -6.48 3.55 -13.17
CA ARG A 144 -7.24 4.72 -13.58
C ARG A 144 -6.50 5.98 -13.19
N ASP A 145 -6.47 6.98 -14.06
CA ASP A 145 -5.97 8.32 -13.73
C ASP A 145 -7.03 9.13 -12.98
N GLY A 146 -6.58 10.02 -12.08
CA GLY A 146 -7.45 10.94 -11.37
C GLY A 146 -8.53 10.29 -10.50
N SER A 147 -8.27 9.12 -9.92
CA SER A 147 -9.24 8.34 -9.14
C SER A 147 -9.74 9.07 -7.90
N LYS A 148 -11.06 9.26 -7.81
CA LYS A 148 -11.75 9.75 -6.62
C LYS A 148 -11.67 8.75 -5.46
N LEU A 149 -11.65 7.44 -5.78
CA LEU A 149 -11.47 6.39 -4.78
C LEU A 149 -10.10 6.55 -4.08
N ILE A 150 -9.02 6.73 -4.84
CA ILE A 150 -7.70 6.93 -4.26
C ILE A 150 -7.63 8.21 -3.43
N VAL A 151 -8.27 9.30 -3.86
CA VAL A 151 -8.39 10.53 -3.05
C VAL A 151 -9.12 10.24 -1.73
N ALA A 152 -10.24 9.51 -1.77
CA ALA A 152 -11.01 9.17 -0.58
C ALA A 152 -10.20 8.30 0.42
N VAL A 153 -9.55 7.23 -0.05
CA VAL A 153 -8.75 6.34 0.82
C VAL A 153 -7.48 7.02 1.33
N SER A 154 -6.89 7.96 0.57
CA SER A 154 -5.73 8.73 1.04
C SER A 154 -6.04 9.60 2.26
N GLY A 155 -7.28 10.04 2.40
CA GLY A 155 -7.78 10.74 3.60
C GLY A 155 -8.23 9.78 4.71
N GLY A 156 -8.60 8.55 4.38
CA GLY A 156 -9.07 7.53 5.32
C GLY A 156 -7.95 6.78 6.03
N TRP A 157 -6.96 6.28 5.28
CA TRP A 157 -5.87 5.48 5.84
C TRP A 157 -5.11 6.13 7.00
N PRO A 158 -4.76 7.44 6.97
CA PRO A 158 -4.11 8.08 8.11
C PRO A 158 -4.91 7.99 9.41
N LYS A 159 -6.24 8.10 9.34
CA LYS A 159 -7.12 8.04 10.50
C LYS A 159 -7.20 6.62 11.06
N VAL A 160 -7.46 5.65 10.21
CA VAL A 160 -7.57 4.22 10.55
C VAL A 160 -6.25 3.71 11.16
N VAL A 161 -5.13 3.98 10.49
CA VAL A 161 -3.82 3.49 10.93
C VAL A 161 -3.30 4.23 12.17
N SER A 162 -3.68 5.51 12.37
CA SER A 162 -3.39 6.21 13.63
C SER A 162 -4.11 5.56 14.81
N ASN A 163 -5.38 5.20 14.64
CA ASN A 163 -6.13 4.46 15.65
C ASN A 163 -5.53 3.08 15.92
N LEU A 164 -5.21 2.32 14.87
CA LEU A 164 -4.55 1.01 14.98
C LEU A 164 -3.23 1.10 15.76
N LYS A 165 -2.38 2.07 15.39
CA LYS A 165 -1.11 2.32 16.06
C LYS A 165 -1.31 2.64 17.54
N SER A 166 -2.18 3.59 17.83
CA SER A 166 -2.46 3.99 19.23
C SER A 166 -3.03 2.84 20.04
N LEU A 167 -3.97 2.08 19.49
CA LEU A 167 -4.57 0.93 20.17
C LEU A 167 -3.51 -0.13 20.54
N LEU A 168 -2.62 -0.47 19.60
CA LEU A 168 -1.55 -1.45 19.83
C LEU A 168 -0.47 -0.97 20.80
N GLU A 169 -0.19 0.33 20.83
CA GLU A 169 0.87 0.91 21.67
C GLU A 169 0.39 1.34 23.06
N THR A 170 -0.88 1.75 23.19
CA THR A 170 -1.41 2.37 24.42
C THR A 170 -2.68 1.70 24.97
N GLY A 171 -3.32 0.84 24.19
CA GLY A 171 -4.60 0.21 24.54
C GLY A 171 -5.82 1.08 24.27
N SER A 172 -5.67 2.24 23.61
CA SER A 172 -6.78 3.15 23.30
C SER A 172 -6.60 3.80 21.93
N VAL A 173 -7.73 4.17 21.29
CA VAL A 173 -7.71 4.87 20.00
C VAL A 173 -7.59 6.39 20.20
N VAL A 174 -7.05 7.08 19.19
CA VAL A 174 -6.89 8.56 19.19
C VAL A 174 -8.16 9.25 18.74
N LEU A 175 -8.83 8.68 17.72
CA LEU A 175 -10.02 9.25 17.11
C LEU A 175 -11.24 8.39 17.44
N GLN A 176 -12.27 8.99 18.03
CA GLN A 176 -13.51 8.29 18.40
C GLN A 176 -14.50 8.22 17.24
N ASP A 177 -14.58 9.30 16.44
CA ASP A 177 -15.55 9.42 15.36
C ASP A 177 -14.87 9.53 14.01
N TYR A 178 -15.47 8.92 13.00
CA TYR A 178 -15.11 9.13 11.61
C TYR A 178 -15.85 10.37 11.10
N GLU A 179 -15.26 11.56 11.30
CA GLU A 179 -15.81 12.78 10.72
C GLU A 179 -15.76 12.70 9.18
N ARG A 180 -16.93 12.48 8.58
CA ARG A 180 -17.12 12.63 7.14
C ARG A 180 -17.27 14.12 6.86
N LYS A 181 -16.31 14.72 6.18
CA LYS A 181 -16.58 15.98 5.50
C LYS A 181 -17.54 15.67 4.37
N HIS A 182 -18.74 16.20 4.47
CA HIS A 182 -19.77 16.20 3.42
C HIS A 182 -19.32 17.06 2.24
#